data_4eb16178394950120114de1ec15fc240
#
_entry.id   4eb16178394950120114de1ec15fc240
#
_cell.length_a   1.000
_cell.length_b   1.000
_cell.length_c   1.000
_cell.angle_alpha   90.00
_cell.angle_beta   90.00
_cell.angle_gamma   90.00
#
_symmetry.space_group_name_H-M   'P 1'
#
loop_
_entity.id
_entity.type
_entity.pdbx_description
1 polymer ?
#
loop_
_entity_poly.entity_id
_entity_poly.type
_entity_poly.pdbx_seq_one_letter_code
_entity_poly.pdbx_strand_id
1 'polypeptide(L)'
;MSITSGTKEQAVKIWQDKHREVLNFYPSIKKELTKVAFSKDDGTVMFRNGSRVTSLPINQASKGQRRHRGTIEESNIINHEDYEDIVAPVFVVPRQTAGGVVDPEELNGQVNRFTTSGYKNADEFNVVTKTCEKMKNLKGSFLFGATWRLPYRYGRLAKQAINSAREKDETAFRMNYLCEWVGSVEGALVSANKLMQARTLKYNDLFDIKKKDKNVQDAEYVIAVDVAGTGFNTTSIVVGRVVKKENNKIDKVQIVNINTIPTSGDFSADAICIKKTFYAYGGDLDIVKSKVKAIVVDANAIGQGLVQELMENHYDTETNTNLGSFDLMFESKITKKPENKNSPKIIWDLMVQGKQNDIIVNFINMFNGGYVLMAATYEAIKKDVVDNLNKSSKKQYEISDFYKLNLPVSPDSIEYQANQVSGFINEMANLKTVVSEDNKSLKVKQIKKNINKDKFSAISYVLYYAKLYMDEEEKEEEYAVEDVVSIGFGGYKQDLCY
;
A
#
# COMPACT_ATOMS: atom_id res chain seq x y z
N MET A 1 14.52 9.66 34.93
CA MET A 1 14.05 9.05 33.69
C MET A 1 12.56 9.32 33.53
N SER A 2 12.08 9.46 32.32
CA SER A 2 10.63 9.53 32.07
C SER A 2 10.22 8.53 30.97
N ILE A 3 8.94 8.14 31.03
CA ILE A 3 8.31 7.29 30.04
C ILE A 3 7.15 8.08 29.41
N THR A 4 7.12 8.11 28.10
CA THR A 4 6.19 8.89 27.28
C THR A 4 5.56 7.96 26.22
N SER A 5 4.31 8.19 25.89
CA SER A 5 3.59 7.51 24.80
C SER A 5 2.56 8.49 24.20
N GLY A 6 1.80 8.05 23.21
CA GLY A 6 0.78 8.87 22.56
C GLY A 6 -0.21 9.54 23.51
N THR A 7 -0.58 8.87 24.62
CA THR A 7 -1.38 9.46 25.69
C THR A 7 -0.72 9.25 27.05
N LYS A 8 -1.06 10.13 28.01
CA LYS A 8 -0.54 10.03 29.39
C LYS A 8 -0.98 8.73 30.06
N GLU A 9 -2.24 8.36 29.92
CA GLU A 9 -2.81 7.13 30.47
C GLU A 9 -2.10 5.88 29.92
N GLN A 10 -1.82 5.85 28.62
CA GLN A 10 -1.06 4.78 27.97
C GLN A 10 0.36 4.69 28.52
N ALA A 11 1.06 5.82 28.68
CA ALA A 11 2.39 5.85 29.27
C ALA A 11 2.43 5.30 30.70
N VAL A 12 1.42 5.68 31.52
CA VAL A 12 1.28 5.17 32.90
C VAL A 12 1.04 3.69 32.92
N LYS A 13 0.13 3.17 32.09
CA LYS A 13 -0.21 1.75 32.02
C LYS A 13 0.99 0.91 31.57
N ILE A 14 1.69 1.32 30.53
CA ILE A 14 2.90 0.65 30.05
C ILE A 14 3.95 0.60 31.17
N TRP A 15 4.16 1.75 31.84
CA TRP A 15 5.11 1.82 32.93
C TRP A 15 4.72 0.91 34.11
N GLN A 16 3.47 0.91 34.51
CA GLN A 16 2.95 0.05 35.61
C GLN A 16 3.15 -1.44 35.30
N ASP A 17 2.82 -1.87 34.07
CA ASP A 17 2.97 -3.26 33.67
C ASP A 17 4.44 -3.68 33.61
N LYS A 18 5.31 -2.84 33.04
CA LYS A 18 6.76 -3.11 33.00
C LYS A 18 7.39 -3.09 34.38
N HIS A 19 6.98 -2.18 35.25
CA HIS A 19 7.43 -2.15 36.63
C HIS A 19 7.08 -3.44 37.37
N ARG A 20 5.84 -3.92 37.20
CA ARG A 20 5.39 -5.19 37.79
C ARG A 20 6.20 -6.36 37.25
N GLU A 21 6.44 -6.43 35.96
CA GLU A 21 7.24 -7.45 35.32
C GLU A 21 8.68 -7.48 35.88
N VAL A 22 9.33 -6.31 35.96
CA VAL A 22 10.69 -6.18 36.51
C VAL A 22 10.75 -6.67 37.98
N LEU A 23 9.76 -6.31 38.79
CA LEU A 23 9.74 -6.75 40.20
C LEU A 23 9.46 -8.25 40.36
N ASN A 24 8.77 -8.87 39.41
CA ASN A 24 8.56 -10.32 39.42
C ASN A 24 9.83 -11.07 39.06
N PHE A 25 10.60 -10.60 38.06
CA PHE A 25 11.87 -11.22 37.68
C PHE A 25 13.04 -10.90 38.65
N TYR A 26 13.02 -9.68 39.22
CA TYR A 26 14.10 -9.19 40.09
C TYR A 26 13.54 -8.67 41.42
N PRO A 27 13.07 -9.57 42.33
CA PRO A 27 12.42 -9.17 43.58
C PRO A 27 13.30 -8.31 44.51
N SER A 28 14.61 -8.44 44.40
CA SER A 28 15.58 -7.66 45.20
C SER A 28 15.47 -6.13 44.97
N ILE A 29 15.02 -5.70 43.79
CA ILE A 29 14.80 -4.27 43.46
C ILE A 29 13.80 -3.63 44.41
N LYS A 30 12.84 -4.41 44.99
CA LYS A 30 11.87 -3.90 45.95
C LYS A 30 12.55 -3.20 47.15
N LYS A 31 13.73 -3.67 47.53
CA LYS A 31 14.49 -3.10 48.66
C LYS A 31 15.05 -1.72 48.35
N GLU A 32 15.20 -1.40 47.08
CA GLU A 32 15.74 -0.08 46.62
C GLU A 32 14.63 0.95 46.41
N LEU A 33 13.36 0.58 46.51
CA LEU A 33 12.23 1.46 46.28
C LEU A 33 11.86 2.21 47.56
N THR A 34 11.63 3.54 47.44
CA THR A 34 11.14 4.39 48.53
C THR A 34 9.69 4.83 48.30
N LYS A 35 9.24 4.94 47.05
CA LYS A 35 7.88 5.30 46.70
C LYS A 35 7.47 4.60 45.38
N VAL A 36 6.29 4.06 45.37
CA VAL A 36 5.62 3.54 44.15
C VAL A 36 4.18 4.08 44.17
N ALA A 37 3.85 4.86 43.16
CA ALA A 37 2.52 5.44 42.98
C ALA A 37 2.12 5.35 41.51
N PHE A 38 1.00 4.69 41.25
CA PHE A 38 0.36 4.64 39.96
C PHE A 38 -1.11 5.03 40.11
N SER A 39 -1.53 6.00 39.34
CA SER A 39 -2.92 6.42 39.19
C SER A 39 -3.28 6.44 37.71
N LYS A 40 -4.49 6.84 37.35
CA LYS A 40 -4.88 6.98 35.94
C LYS A 40 -3.96 7.94 35.19
N ASP A 41 -3.53 9.01 35.85
CA ASP A 41 -2.83 10.13 35.22
C ASP A 41 -1.42 10.35 35.76
N ASP A 42 -0.89 9.50 36.60
CA ASP A 42 0.48 9.63 37.11
C ASP A 42 1.10 8.28 37.45
N GLY A 43 2.33 8.09 37.00
CA GLY A 43 3.14 6.94 37.32
C GLY A 43 4.50 7.40 37.85
N THR A 44 4.74 7.22 39.13
CA THR A 44 5.98 7.63 39.80
C THR A 44 6.58 6.50 40.63
N VAL A 45 7.84 6.17 40.34
CA VAL A 45 8.66 5.26 41.14
C VAL A 45 9.92 6.01 41.60
N MET A 46 10.21 5.99 42.89
CA MET A 46 11.40 6.61 43.49
C MET A 46 12.30 5.56 44.15
N PHE A 47 13.59 5.76 44.04
CA PHE A 47 14.62 4.89 44.57
C PHE A 47 15.36 5.55 45.75
N ARG A 48 16.01 4.75 46.59
CA ARG A 48 16.79 5.18 47.76
C ARG A 48 17.90 6.18 47.43
N ASN A 49 18.51 6.02 46.24
CA ASN A 49 19.56 6.95 45.77
C ASN A 49 19.00 8.27 45.23
N GLY A 50 17.71 8.59 45.44
CA GLY A 50 17.06 9.80 44.94
C GLY A 50 16.65 9.77 43.46
N SER A 51 17.02 8.69 42.73
CA SER A 51 16.59 8.56 41.34
C SER A 51 15.07 8.34 41.26
N ARG A 52 14.47 8.79 40.15
CA ARG A 52 13.04 8.61 39.93
C ARG A 52 12.74 8.30 38.48
N VAL A 53 11.70 7.49 38.25
CA VAL A 53 11.07 7.22 36.94
C VAL A 53 9.65 7.71 37.02
N THR A 54 9.24 8.55 36.05
CA THR A 54 7.90 9.17 36.03
C THR A 54 7.30 9.06 34.64
N SER A 55 5.98 9.01 34.55
CA SER A 55 5.29 9.28 33.28
C SER A 55 5.41 10.76 32.91
N LEU A 56 5.57 11.05 31.60
CA LEU A 56 5.65 12.40 31.07
C LEU A 56 4.61 12.55 29.96
N PRO A 57 3.58 13.39 30.13
CA PRO A 57 2.61 13.64 29.06
C PRO A 57 3.20 14.54 27.96
N ILE A 58 2.65 14.41 26.74
CA ILE A 58 2.98 15.31 25.64
C ILE A 58 1.96 16.45 25.61
N ASN A 59 2.15 17.41 26.51
CA ASN A 59 1.30 18.60 26.58
C ASN A 59 2.06 19.78 27.22
N GLN A 60 1.48 20.98 27.17
CA GLN A 60 2.10 22.20 27.66
C GLN A 60 2.53 22.11 29.13
N ALA A 61 1.87 21.32 29.98
CA ALA A 61 2.25 21.10 31.37
C ALA A 61 3.62 20.42 31.58
N SER A 62 4.14 19.80 30.52
CA SER A 62 5.47 19.18 30.54
C SER A 62 6.59 20.15 30.23
N LYS A 63 6.30 21.32 29.67
CA LYS A 63 7.29 22.37 29.43
C LYS A 63 7.92 22.83 30.77
N GLY A 64 9.23 22.99 30.75
CA GLY A 64 9.97 23.39 31.94
C GLY A 64 10.38 22.26 32.88
N GLN A 65 9.88 21.04 32.67
CA GLN A 65 10.37 19.88 33.41
C GLN A 65 11.82 19.53 32.99
N ARG A 66 12.55 18.86 33.87
CA ARG A 66 13.93 18.44 33.60
C ARG A 66 14.07 16.94 33.86
N ARG A 67 14.60 16.25 32.86
CA ARG A 67 14.86 14.80 32.87
C ARG A 67 16.19 14.53 32.20
N HIS A 68 16.93 13.53 32.67
CA HIS A 68 18.23 13.16 32.09
C HIS A 68 18.12 12.06 31.03
N ARG A 69 17.07 11.24 31.09
CA ARG A 69 16.81 10.15 30.16
C ARG A 69 15.32 10.01 29.89
N GLY A 70 14.98 9.62 28.66
CA GLY A 70 13.61 9.36 28.25
C GLY A 70 13.47 8.03 27.53
N THR A 71 12.31 7.41 27.72
CA THR A 71 11.83 6.31 26.91
C THR A 71 10.52 6.74 26.27
N ILE A 72 10.43 6.59 24.97
CA ILE A 72 9.26 6.94 24.18
C ILE A 72 8.73 5.63 23.60
N GLU A 73 7.55 5.25 24.01
CA GLU A 73 6.84 4.07 23.51
C GLU A 73 5.88 4.46 22.39
N GLU A 74 5.83 3.63 21.36
CA GLU A 74 5.04 3.86 20.15
C GLU A 74 5.32 5.23 19.51
N SER A 75 6.60 5.56 19.32
CA SER A 75 7.01 6.89 18.85
C SER A 75 6.44 7.27 17.47
N ASN A 76 6.01 6.31 16.65
CA ASN A 76 5.38 6.55 15.35
C ASN A 76 3.98 7.20 15.43
N ILE A 77 3.30 7.13 16.59
CA ILE A 77 1.99 7.78 16.78
C ILE A 77 2.09 9.17 17.43
N ILE A 78 3.29 9.60 17.79
CA ILE A 78 3.52 10.90 18.45
C ILE A 78 3.66 11.97 17.35
N ASN A 79 2.96 13.09 17.54
CA ASN A 79 3.14 14.25 16.68
C ASN A 79 4.56 14.79 16.83
N HIS A 80 5.27 14.96 15.71
CA HIS A 80 6.66 15.36 15.70
C HIS A 80 6.86 16.80 16.20
N GLU A 81 5.98 17.71 15.86
CA GLU A 81 6.04 19.12 16.32
C GLU A 81 5.88 19.17 17.83
N ASP A 82 4.90 18.47 18.39
CA ASP A 82 4.71 18.39 19.85
C ASP A 82 5.91 17.74 20.55
N TYR A 83 6.53 16.74 19.91
CA TYR A 83 7.74 16.13 20.45
C TYR A 83 8.89 17.15 20.51
N GLU A 84 9.20 17.83 19.43
CA GLU A 84 10.31 18.79 19.37
C GLU A 84 10.08 20.01 20.27
N ASP A 85 8.85 20.50 20.36
CA ASP A 85 8.51 21.69 21.13
C ASP A 85 8.37 21.45 22.64
N ILE A 86 7.91 20.25 23.03
CA ILE A 86 7.53 19.96 24.41
C ILE A 86 8.47 18.96 25.07
N VAL A 87 8.74 17.82 24.38
CA VAL A 87 9.40 16.66 24.98
C VAL A 87 10.92 16.73 24.84
N ALA A 88 11.44 17.07 23.66
CA ALA A 88 12.88 17.12 23.41
C ALA A 88 13.62 18.10 24.36
N PRO A 89 13.11 19.31 24.64
CA PRO A 89 13.76 20.25 25.55
C PRO A 89 13.86 19.75 26.99
N VAL A 90 13.02 18.81 27.41
CA VAL A 90 13.05 18.23 28.76
C VAL A 90 14.34 17.46 29.02
N PHE A 91 14.98 16.88 27.98
CA PHE A 91 16.16 16.03 28.09
C PHE A 91 17.51 16.74 27.86
N VAL A 92 17.50 18.05 27.68
CA VAL A 92 18.73 18.82 27.37
C VAL A 92 19.64 19.01 28.58
N VAL A 93 19.09 18.94 29.81
CA VAL A 93 19.84 19.24 31.00
C VAL A 93 20.71 18.07 31.44
N PRO A 94 22.04 18.27 31.57
CA PRO A 94 22.93 17.23 32.05
C PRO A 94 22.68 16.91 33.51
N ARG A 95 22.96 15.68 33.92
CA ARG A 95 22.93 15.27 35.31
C ARG A 95 24.09 15.89 36.07
N GLN A 96 23.81 16.35 37.26
CA GLN A 96 24.83 16.90 38.18
C GLN A 96 25.04 15.93 39.36
N THR A 97 26.27 15.86 39.84
CA THR A 97 26.61 15.22 41.11
C THR A 97 26.02 16.02 42.28
N ALA A 98 26.07 15.47 43.51
CA ALA A 98 25.62 16.14 44.70
C ALA A 98 26.37 17.50 44.96
N GLY A 99 27.58 17.65 44.43
CA GLY A 99 28.36 18.88 44.46
C GLY A 99 28.06 19.87 43.32
N GLY A 100 27.04 19.60 42.47
CA GLY A 100 26.68 20.49 41.35
C GLY A 100 27.59 20.38 40.12
N VAL A 101 28.53 19.45 40.12
CA VAL A 101 29.46 19.22 39.00
C VAL A 101 28.85 18.25 37.97
N VAL A 102 28.94 18.59 36.70
CA VAL A 102 28.55 17.72 35.59
C VAL A 102 29.71 16.74 35.33
N ASP A 103 29.41 15.45 35.33
CA ASP A 103 30.38 14.45 34.91
C ASP A 103 30.43 14.45 33.37
N PRO A 104 31.58 14.76 32.72
CA PRO A 104 31.71 14.80 31.28
C PRO A 104 31.64 13.43 30.63
N GLU A 105 31.89 12.35 31.37
CA GLU A 105 31.83 10.96 30.86
C GLU A 105 30.41 10.38 30.97
N GLU A 106 29.51 11.00 31.74
CA GLU A 106 28.14 10.51 31.84
C GLU A 106 27.34 10.82 30.57
N LEU A 107 26.71 9.78 30.00
CA LEU A 107 25.81 9.94 28.86
C LEU A 107 24.51 10.66 29.28
N ASN A 108 24.47 11.95 29.04
CA ASN A 108 23.31 12.78 29.29
C ASN A 108 22.40 12.88 28.05
N GLY A 109 21.13 13.23 28.25
CA GLY A 109 20.20 13.48 27.18
C GLY A 109 19.82 12.26 26.36
N GLN A 110 19.96 11.04 26.92
CA GLN A 110 19.59 9.82 26.22
C GLN A 110 18.09 9.69 26.04
N VAL A 111 17.67 9.43 24.80
CA VAL A 111 16.29 9.13 24.44
C VAL A 111 16.25 7.79 23.69
N ASN A 112 15.51 6.83 24.25
CA ASN A 112 15.23 5.57 23.63
C ASN A 112 13.83 5.64 23.00
N ARG A 113 13.72 5.29 21.74
CA ARG A 113 12.45 5.22 21.01
C ARG A 113 12.12 3.77 20.69
N PHE A 114 10.91 3.34 21.02
CA PHE A 114 10.38 2.03 20.67
C PHE A 114 9.16 2.22 19.79
N THR A 115 9.17 1.55 18.64
CA THR A 115 8.10 1.66 17.65
C THR A 115 8.08 0.46 16.72
N THR A 116 6.96 0.22 16.08
CA THR A 116 6.87 -0.56 14.86
C THR A 116 7.21 0.33 13.66
N SER A 117 7.50 -0.27 12.51
CA SER A 117 7.63 0.49 11.26
C SER A 117 6.30 1.12 10.87
N GLY A 118 6.35 2.07 9.99
CA GLY A 118 5.19 2.80 9.51
C GLY A 118 5.32 3.19 8.05
N TYR A 119 4.81 4.37 7.71
CA TYR A 119 4.87 4.90 6.36
C TYR A 119 6.11 5.78 6.15
N LYS A 120 6.73 5.69 4.95
CA LYS A 120 7.92 6.46 4.60
C LYS A 120 7.72 7.97 4.57
N ASN A 121 6.49 8.43 4.42
CA ASN A 121 6.12 9.85 4.49
C ASN A 121 5.74 10.31 5.90
N ALA A 122 5.88 9.48 6.91
CA ALA A 122 5.73 9.87 8.31
C ALA A 122 7.04 10.44 8.87
N ASP A 123 6.94 11.36 9.81
CA ASP A 123 8.10 12.03 10.44
C ASP A 123 9.04 11.04 11.11
N GLU A 124 8.51 9.96 11.71
CA GLU A 124 9.32 8.94 12.37
C GLU A 124 10.26 8.22 11.39
N PHE A 125 9.90 8.09 10.11
CA PHE A 125 10.83 7.57 9.10
C PHE A 125 12.06 8.47 8.92
N ASN A 126 11.87 9.79 8.95
CA ASN A 126 12.98 10.75 8.90
C ASN A 126 13.86 10.64 10.15
N VAL A 127 13.26 10.42 11.33
CA VAL A 127 14.01 10.19 12.57
C VAL A 127 14.85 8.91 12.47
N VAL A 128 14.27 7.82 12.00
CA VAL A 128 14.97 6.53 11.79
C VAL A 128 16.10 6.69 10.80
N THR A 129 15.88 7.35 9.66
CA THR A 129 16.91 7.58 8.63
C THR A 129 18.08 8.39 9.19
N LYS A 130 17.79 9.51 9.87
CA LYS A 130 18.82 10.33 10.52
C LYS A 130 19.57 9.57 11.63
N THR A 131 18.89 8.71 12.37
CA THR A 131 19.52 7.86 13.40
C THR A 131 20.47 6.86 12.75
N CYS A 132 20.07 6.26 11.63
CA CYS A 132 20.90 5.35 10.86
C CYS A 132 22.17 6.04 10.32
N GLU A 133 22.04 7.27 9.80
CA GLU A 133 23.19 8.09 9.37
C GLU A 133 24.13 8.43 10.53
N LYS A 134 23.58 8.80 11.69
CA LYS A 134 24.39 9.06 12.91
C LYS A 134 25.11 7.81 13.37
N MET A 135 24.44 6.66 13.37
CA MET A 135 25.05 5.36 13.71
C MET A 135 26.19 5.01 12.75
N LYS A 136 25.98 5.16 11.44
CA LYS A 136 27.01 4.95 10.41
C LYS A 136 28.24 5.84 10.62
N ASN A 137 28.03 7.05 11.08
CA ASN A 137 29.08 8.04 11.34
C ASN A 137 29.61 8.00 12.78
N LEU A 138 29.29 6.97 13.57
CA LEU A 138 29.72 6.78 14.95
C LEU A 138 29.39 7.98 15.89
N LYS A 139 28.26 8.64 15.65
CA LYS A 139 27.81 9.82 16.40
C LYS A 139 26.91 9.48 17.60
N GLY A 140 27.27 8.45 18.38
CA GLY A 140 26.58 8.12 19.63
C GLY A 140 25.11 7.74 19.49
N SER A 141 24.71 7.22 18.32
CA SER A 141 23.35 6.76 18.06
C SER A 141 23.35 5.28 17.70
N PHE A 142 22.27 4.59 18.05
CA PHE A 142 22.10 3.17 17.79
C PHE A 142 20.69 2.91 17.27
N LEU A 143 20.55 2.12 16.20
CA LEU A 143 19.30 1.64 15.65
C LEU A 143 19.32 0.11 15.61
N PHE A 144 18.25 -0.49 16.11
CA PHE A 144 18.02 -1.93 16.04
C PHE A 144 16.60 -2.19 15.52
N GLY A 145 16.49 -3.08 14.55
CA GLY A 145 15.21 -3.56 14.04
C GLY A 145 15.21 -5.07 13.98
N ALA A 146 14.08 -5.69 14.32
CA ALA A 146 13.92 -7.14 14.28
C ALA A 146 12.57 -7.52 13.71
N THR A 147 12.54 -8.56 12.88
CA THR A 147 11.31 -9.16 12.37
C THR A 147 10.71 -10.14 13.38
N TRP A 148 9.49 -10.62 13.12
CA TRP A 148 8.81 -11.63 13.92
C TRP A 148 9.64 -12.90 14.15
N ARG A 149 10.63 -13.18 13.30
CA ARG A 149 11.51 -14.37 13.42
C ARG A 149 12.29 -14.38 14.73
N LEU A 150 12.73 -13.22 15.20
CA LEU A 150 13.47 -13.12 16.46
C LEU A 150 12.63 -13.55 17.68
N PRO A 151 11.47 -12.95 17.98
CA PRO A 151 10.63 -13.39 19.09
C PRO A 151 10.08 -14.81 18.90
N TYR A 152 9.84 -15.27 17.67
CA TYR A 152 9.46 -16.64 17.37
C TYR A 152 10.54 -17.64 17.79
N ARG A 153 11.81 -17.36 17.41
CA ARG A 153 12.96 -18.20 17.79
C ARG A 153 13.10 -18.39 19.31
N TYR A 154 12.77 -17.37 20.08
CA TYR A 154 12.82 -17.42 21.54
C TYR A 154 11.50 -17.87 22.19
N GLY A 155 10.56 -18.43 21.42
CA GLY A 155 9.29 -18.93 21.95
C GLY A 155 8.38 -17.83 22.51
N ARG A 156 8.61 -16.57 22.14
CA ARG A 156 7.83 -15.42 22.62
C ARG A 156 6.64 -15.09 21.71
N LEU A 157 6.55 -15.70 20.53
CA LEU A 157 5.50 -15.48 19.56
C LEU A 157 5.06 -16.83 18.96
N ALA A 158 3.75 -17.08 18.94
CA ALA A 158 3.20 -18.32 18.40
C ALA A 158 3.02 -18.24 16.87
N LYS A 159 3.29 -19.33 16.15
CA LYS A 159 3.13 -19.42 14.68
C LYS A 159 1.69 -19.09 14.25
N GLN A 160 0.69 -19.54 15.00
CA GLN A 160 -0.71 -19.24 14.71
C GLN A 160 -1.01 -17.73 14.73
N ALA A 161 -0.44 -16.98 15.69
CA ALA A 161 -0.61 -15.53 15.77
C ALA A 161 0.00 -14.82 14.55
N ILE A 162 1.12 -15.32 14.04
CA ILE A 162 1.79 -14.79 12.84
C ILE A 162 0.91 -15.00 11.61
N ASN A 163 0.38 -16.21 11.41
CA ASN A 163 -0.47 -16.53 10.28
C ASN A 163 -1.77 -15.71 10.30
N SER A 164 -2.45 -15.65 11.45
CA SER A 164 -3.66 -14.84 11.60
C SER A 164 -3.42 -13.34 11.38
N ALA A 165 -2.26 -12.82 11.78
CA ALA A 165 -1.92 -11.42 11.54
C ALA A 165 -1.70 -11.13 10.04
N ARG A 166 -1.07 -12.06 9.32
CA ARG A 166 -0.85 -11.95 7.86
C ARG A 166 -2.16 -12.00 7.09
N GLU A 167 -3.03 -12.97 7.40
CA GLU A 167 -4.34 -13.11 6.75
C GLU A 167 -5.25 -11.91 6.97
N LYS A 168 -5.13 -11.25 8.12
CA LYS A 168 -5.99 -10.12 8.47
C LYS A 168 -5.65 -8.85 7.72
N ASP A 169 -4.38 -8.49 7.60
CA ASP A 169 -3.91 -7.25 6.97
C ASP A 169 -2.42 -7.37 6.62
N GLU A 170 -2.11 -7.58 5.34
CA GLU A 170 -0.75 -7.72 4.85
C GLU A 170 0.09 -6.47 5.08
N THR A 171 -0.49 -5.28 4.94
CA THR A 171 0.24 -4.02 5.16
C THR A 171 0.62 -3.83 6.62
N ALA A 172 -0.32 -4.08 7.52
CA ALA A 172 -0.05 -4.06 8.95
C ALA A 172 0.95 -5.16 9.34
N PHE A 173 0.87 -6.34 8.71
CA PHE A 173 1.85 -7.41 8.91
C PHE A 173 3.26 -7.00 8.49
N ARG A 174 3.41 -6.37 7.32
CA ARG A 174 4.71 -5.86 6.84
C ARG A 174 5.30 -4.84 7.81
N MET A 175 4.50 -3.89 8.30
CA MET A 175 4.96 -2.88 9.24
C MET A 175 5.26 -3.46 10.62
N ASN A 176 4.35 -4.25 11.20
CA ASN A 176 4.43 -4.68 12.59
C ASN A 176 5.29 -5.93 12.80
N TYR A 177 5.38 -6.81 11.78
CA TYR A 177 6.07 -8.10 11.90
C TYR A 177 7.31 -8.23 11.02
N LEU A 178 7.36 -7.56 9.86
CA LEU A 178 8.53 -7.59 8.97
C LEU A 178 9.45 -6.39 9.13
N CYS A 179 9.11 -5.41 9.96
CA CYS A 179 9.90 -4.19 10.16
C CYS A 179 10.11 -3.37 8.87
N GLU A 180 9.14 -3.39 7.97
CA GLU A 180 9.21 -2.72 6.68
C GLU A 180 8.54 -1.34 6.73
N TRP A 181 9.22 -0.33 6.18
CA TRP A 181 8.64 0.99 5.94
C TRP A 181 7.96 1.03 4.58
N VAL A 182 6.69 1.42 4.54
CA VAL A 182 5.81 1.30 3.37
C VAL A 182 5.55 2.66 2.75
N GLY A 183 5.34 2.72 1.42
CA GLY A 183 4.94 3.93 0.70
C GLY A 183 6.10 4.76 0.14
N SER A 184 5.84 6.05 -0.16
CA SER A 184 6.78 7.01 -0.76
C SER A 184 7.17 8.11 0.23
N VAL A 185 8.42 8.56 0.18
CA VAL A 185 8.95 9.65 1.03
C VAL A 185 8.38 11.02 0.65
N GLU A 186 8.15 11.27 -0.64
CA GLU A 186 7.77 12.58 -1.16
C GLU A 186 6.27 12.91 -1.05
N GLY A 187 5.48 12.01 -0.47
CA GLY A 187 4.02 12.14 -0.43
C GLY A 187 3.32 11.87 -1.77
N ALA A 188 4.05 11.77 -2.86
CA ALA A 188 3.52 11.27 -4.13
C ALA A 188 3.21 9.77 -4.02
N LEU A 189 2.10 9.32 -4.61
CA LEU A 189 1.76 7.90 -4.60
C LEU A 189 2.84 7.07 -5.31
N VAL A 190 3.25 7.54 -6.50
CA VAL A 190 4.31 6.94 -7.32
C VAL A 190 5.10 8.07 -7.94
N SER A 191 6.42 7.93 -8.02
CA SER A 191 7.27 8.96 -8.65
C SER A 191 6.99 9.06 -10.15
N ALA A 192 7.13 10.28 -10.70
CA ALA A 192 6.95 10.53 -12.13
C ALA A 192 7.85 9.62 -12.99
N ASN A 193 9.08 9.36 -12.54
CA ASN A 193 10.00 8.46 -13.22
C ASN A 193 9.45 7.03 -13.34
N LYS A 194 8.89 6.47 -12.26
CA LYS A 194 8.27 5.14 -12.28
C LYS A 194 7.05 5.07 -13.18
N LEU A 195 6.21 6.10 -13.19
CA LEU A 195 5.08 6.21 -14.10
C LEU A 195 5.53 6.24 -15.55
N MET A 196 6.58 7.00 -15.87
CA MET A 196 7.14 7.05 -17.22
C MET A 196 7.82 5.75 -17.64
N GLN A 197 8.53 5.07 -16.73
CA GLN A 197 9.09 3.74 -16.98
C GLN A 197 8.05 2.68 -17.29
N ALA A 198 6.83 2.81 -16.76
CA ALA A 198 5.72 1.91 -17.04
C ALA A 198 5.12 2.09 -18.45
N ARG A 199 5.42 3.20 -19.15
CA ARG A 199 4.89 3.50 -20.50
C ARG A 199 5.66 2.79 -21.61
N THR A 200 5.43 1.51 -21.79
CA THR A 200 6.22 0.67 -22.72
C THR A 200 5.38 -0.08 -23.75
N LEU A 201 4.05 -0.24 -23.52
CA LEU A 201 3.20 -1.03 -24.41
C LEU A 201 3.04 -0.30 -25.76
N LYS A 202 3.30 -1.02 -26.84
CA LYS A 202 3.24 -0.54 -28.21
C LYS A 202 1.99 -1.05 -28.93
N TYR A 203 1.88 -0.77 -30.22
CA TYR A 203 0.71 -1.09 -31.02
C TYR A 203 0.27 -2.57 -30.89
N ASN A 204 1.20 -3.51 -31.10
CA ASN A 204 0.89 -4.93 -31.06
C ASN A 204 0.46 -5.39 -29.65
N ASP A 205 1.02 -4.80 -28.60
CA ASP A 205 0.66 -5.15 -27.21
C ASP A 205 -0.75 -4.70 -26.86
N LEU A 206 -1.21 -3.59 -27.45
CA LEU A 206 -2.51 -2.98 -27.15
C LEU A 206 -3.63 -3.54 -28.03
N PHE A 207 -3.39 -3.78 -29.31
CA PHE A 207 -4.43 -3.97 -30.31
C PHE A 207 -4.40 -5.34 -31.00
N ASP A 208 -3.28 -6.08 -30.96
CA ASP A 208 -3.17 -7.39 -31.61
C ASP A 208 -3.52 -8.52 -30.64
N ILE A 209 -4.81 -8.58 -30.27
CA ILE A 209 -5.35 -9.62 -29.37
C ILE A 209 -5.37 -11.01 -30.03
N LYS A 210 -5.23 -11.07 -31.37
CA LYS A 210 -5.31 -12.32 -32.16
C LYS A 210 -3.95 -12.97 -32.46
N LYS A 211 -2.83 -12.36 -32.01
CA LYS A 211 -1.50 -12.89 -32.30
C LYS A 211 -1.27 -14.24 -31.63
N LYS A 212 -0.61 -15.13 -32.37
CA LYS A 212 -0.16 -16.46 -31.93
C LYS A 212 1.01 -16.44 -30.93
N ASP A 213 1.18 -15.37 -30.19
CA ASP A 213 2.14 -15.28 -29.09
C ASP A 213 1.57 -16.06 -27.91
N LYS A 214 2.28 -17.06 -27.41
CA LYS A 214 1.87 -17.86 -26.25
C LYS A 214 1.45 -16.99 -25.07
N ASN A 215 2.14 -15.89 -24.84
CA ASN A 215 1.85 -14.95 -23.75
C ASN A 215 0.49 -14.24 -23.91
N VAL A 216 -0.08 -14.18 -25.12
CA VAL A 216 -1.40 -13.57 -25.39
C VAL A 216 -2.50 -14.63 -25.48
N GLN A 217 -2.17 -15.85 -25.88
CA GLN A 217 -3.15 -16.95 -25.95
C GLN A 217 -3.65 -17.39 -24.57
N ASP A 218 -2.76 -17.39 -23.59
CA ASP A 218 -3.04 -17.75 -22.18
C ASP A 218 -3.29 -16.54 -21.28
N ALA A 219 -3.42 -15.34 -21.87
CA ALA A 219 -3.62 -14.12 -21.11
C ALA A 219 -5.00 -14.09 -20.44
N GLU A 220 -5.01 -13.74 -19.18
CA GLU A 220 -6.20 -13.48 -18.38
C GLU A 220 -6.41 -11.98 -18.20
N TYR A 221 -7.67 -11.56 -18.18
CA TYR A 221 -8.04 -10.15 -18.10
C TYR A 221 -8.88 -9.86 -16.87
N VAL A 222 -8.71 -8.65 -16.36
CA VAL A 222 -9.56 -8.05 -15.30
C VAL A 222 -10.11 -6.73 -15.84
N ILE A 223 -11.40 -6.53 -15.73
CA ILE A 223 -12.05 -5.26 -16.02
C ILE A 223 -12.36 -4.58 -14.69
N ALA A 224 -12.03 -3.33 -14.53
CA ALA A 224 -12.42 -2.57 -13.35
C ALA A 224 -13.11 -1.27 -13.74
N VAL A 225 -14.08 -0.88 -12.92
CA VAL A 225 -14.95 0.27 -13.18
C VAL A 225 -15.01 1.15 -11.95
N ASP A 226 -14.64 2.42 -12.11
CA ASP A 226 -14.94 3.47 -11.17
C ASP A 226 -16.14 4.28 -11.69
N VAL A 227 -17.25 4.19 -10.97
CA VAL A 227 -18.54 4.70 -11.41
C VAL A 227 -18.69 6.16 -11.04
N ALA A 228 -18.94 7.01 -12.04
CA ALA A 228 -19.20 8.41 -11.81
C ALA A 228 -20.53 8.65 -11.08
N GLY A 229 -20.46 9.56 -10.11
CA GLY A 229 -21.67 10.15 -9.53
C GLY A 229 -22.36 11.15 -10.48
N THR A 230 -23.37 11.83 -9.96
CA THR A 230 -24.01 12.93 -10.68
C THR A 230 -23.07 14.11 -10.83
N GLY A 231 -23.01 14.74 -12.01
CA GLY A 231 -22.23 15.96 -12.28
C GLY A 231 -21.26 15.80 -13.47
N PHE A 232 -20.11 16.47 -13.39
CA PHE A 232 -19.08 16.46 -14.45
C PHE A 232 -18.08 15.28 -14.37
N ASN A 233 -18.38 14.26 -13.57
CA ASN A 233 -17.52 13.08 -13.42
C ASN A 233 -17.69 12.13 -14.62
N THR A 234 -16.70 11.27 -14.83
CA THR A 234 -16.72 10.26 -15.90
C THR A 234 -16.62 8.86 -15.30
N THR A 235 -17.42 7.92 -15.81
CA THR A 235 -17.21 6.50 -15.50
C THR A 235 -15.94 6.03 -16.20
N SER A 236 -15.01 5.47 -15.45
CA SER A 236 -13.75 4.96 -15.99
C SER A 236 -13.74 3.43 -16.01
N ILE A 237 -13.58 2.86 -17.20
CA ILE A 237 -13.48 1.41 -17.44
C ILE A 237 -12.04 1.11 -17.83
N VAL A 238 -11.37 0.25 -17.06
CA VAL A 238 -9.99 -0.14 -17.28
C VAL A 238 -9.89 -1.65 -17.49
N VAL A 239 -9.12 -2.05 -18.49
CA VAL A 239 -8.81 -3.46 -18.74
C VAL A 239 -7.34 -3.72 -18.46
N GLY A 240 -7.08 -4.61 -17.51
CA GLY A 240 -5.75 -5.13 -17.22
C GLY A 240 -5.57 -6.53 -17.74
N ARG A 241 -4.49 -6.77 -18.49
CA ARG A 241 -4.02 -8.09 -18.88
C ARG A 241 -2.99 -8.58 -17.88
N VAL A 242 -3.25 -9.71 -17.23
CA VAL A 242 -2.35 -10.31 -16.25
C VAL A 242 -1.47 -11.33 -16.94
N VAL A 243 -0.17 -11.09 -16.92
CA VAL A 243 0.86 -11.99 -17.43
C VAL A 243 1.49 -12.70 -16.26
N LYS A 244 1.47 -14.03 -16.28
CA LYS A 244 2.01 -14.89 -15.21
C LYS A 244 3.32 -15.53 -15.64
N LYS A 245 4.17 -15.82 -14.67
CA LYS A 245 5.35 -16.69 -14.81
C LYS A 245 4.94 -18.17 -14.81
N GLU A 246 5.87 -19.04 -15.10
CA GLU A 246 5.65 -20.51 -15.07
C GLU A 246 5.18 -21.02 -13.70
N ASN A 247 5.52 -20.32 -12.62
CA ASN A 247 5.09 -20.62 -11.25
C ASN A 247 3.77 -19.96 -10.85
N ASN A 248 2.95 -19.54 -11.80
CA ASN A 248 1.67 -18.84 -11.64
C ASN A 248 1.74 -17.49 -10.92
N LYS A 249 2.93 -16.99 -10.57
CA LYS A 249 3.08 -15.64 -10.03
C LYS A 249 2.90 -14.58 -11.10
N ILE A 250 2.40 -13.43 -10.69
CA ILE A 250 2.30 -12.28 -11.59
C ILE A 250 3.72 -11.84 -12.01
N ASP A 251 3.94 -11.83 -13.32
CA ASP A 251 5.11 -11.18 -13.91
C ASP A 251 4.82 -9.71 -14.20
N LYS A 252 3.73 -9.45 -14.92
CA LYS A 252 3.30 -8.08 -15.26
C LYS A 252 1.78 -7.97 -15.28
N VAL A 253 1.29 -6.78 -14.94
CA VAL A 253 -0.08 -6.35 -15.23
C VAL A 253 0.00 -5.25 -16.27
N GLN A 254 -0.54 -5.50 -17.44
CA GLN A 254 -0.52 -4.60 -18.57
C GLN A 254 -1.88 -3.89 -18.68
N ILE A 255 -1.92 -2.58 -18.47
CA ILE A 255 -3.12 -1.80 -18.67
C ILE A 255 -3.28 -1.57 -20.18
N VAL A 256 -4.11 -2.40 -20.79
CA VAL A 256 -4.27 -2.47 -22.26
C VAL A 256 -5.40 -1.59 -22.77
N ASN A 257 -6.34 -1.21 -21.91
CA ASN A 257 -7.42 -0.28 -22.30
C ASN A 257 -7.81 0.58 -21.11
N ILE A 258 -7.99 1.86 -21.38
CA ILE A 258 -8.63 2.82 -20.49
C ILE A 258 -9.71 3.52 -21.32
N ASN A 259 -10.97 3.36 -20.93
CA ASN A 259 -12.08 4.04 -21.55
C ASN A 259 -12.79 4.91 -20.51
N THR A 260 -13.15 6.13 -20.90
CA THR A 260 -13.89 7.06 -20.06
C THR A 260 -15.21 7.43 -20.74
N ILE A 261 -16.32 7.19 -20.04
CA ILE A 261 -17.66 7.45 -20.51
C ILE A 261 -18.19 8.68 -19.77
N PRO A 262 -18.67 9.72 -20.45
CA PRO A 262 -19.38 10.83 -19.81
C PRO A 262 -20.59 10.29 -19.05
N THR A 263 -20.82 10.78 -17.85
CA THR A 263 -21.98 10.37 -17.04
C THR A 263 -23.26 10.80 -17.74
N SER A 264 -24.04 9.82 -18.19
CA SER A 264 -25.38 10.04 -18.72
C SER A 264 -26.46 9.97 -17.63
N GLY A 265 -26.12 9.43 -16.46
CA GLY A 265 -27.08 9.02 -15.44
C GLY A 265 -27.84 7.73 -15.80
N ASP A 266 -27.48 7.10 -16.92
CA ASP A 266 -28.08 5.87 -17.43
C ASP A 266 -27.09 4.69 -17.23
N PHE A 267 -27.29 3.94 -16.16
CA PHE A 267 -26.47 2.76 -15.87
C PHE A 267 -26.64 1.64 -16.90
N SER A 268 -27.75 1.63 -17.65
CA SER A 268 -27.96 0.63 -18.70
C SER A 268 -26.97 0.82 -19.85
N ALA A 269 -26.73 2.08 -20.26
CA ALA A 269 -25.72 2.40 -21.27
C ALA A 269 -24.30 2.02 -20.82
N ASP A 270 -23.95 2.31 -19.55
CA ASP A 270 -22.68 1.94 -18.96
C ASP A 270 -22.53 0.41 -18.90
N ALA A 271 -23.58 -0.32 -18.49
CA ALA A 271 -23.58 -1.79 -18.45
C ALA A 271 -23.39 -2.41 -19.85
N ILE A 272 -24.05 -1.87 -20.88
CA ILE A 272 -23.83 -2.30 -22.26
C ILE A 272 -22.38 -2.11 -22.67
N CYS A 273 -21.78 -0.96 -22.39
CA CYS A 273 -20.38 -0.69 -22.71
C CYS A 273 -19.41 -1.67 -22.01
N ILE A 274 -19.65 -1.97 -20.72
CA ILE A 274 -18.86 -2.92 -19.95
C ILE A 274 -19.00 -4.33 -20.52
N LYS A 275 -20.22 -4.76 -20.87
CA LYS A 275 -20.47 -6.06 -21.48
C LYS A 275 -19.84 -6.18 -22.86
N LYS A 276 -19.91 -5.17 -23.70
CA LYS A 276 -19.18 -5.11 -24.98
C LYS A 276 -17.68 -5.26 -24.76
N THR A 277 -17.13 -4.56 -23.75
CA THR A 277 -15.72 -4.69 -23.36
C THR A 277 -15.39 -6.11 -22.91
N PHE A 278 -16.23 -6.74 -22.11
CA PHE A 278 -16.08 -8.13 -21.67
C PHE A 278 -15.92 -9.08 -22.85
N TYR A 279 -16.83 -9.05 -23.82
CA TYR A 279 -16.75 -9.92 -24.99
C TYR A 279 -15.57 -9.57 -25.92
N ALA A 280 -15.24 -8.30 -26.06
CA ALA A 280 -14.09 -7.86 -26.87
C ALA A 280 -12.76 -8.41 -26.36
N TYR A 281 -12.62 -8.64 -25.05
CA TYR A 281 -11.43 -9.23 -24.43
C TYR A 281 -11.54 -10.74 -24.19
N GLY A 282 -12.43 -11.42 -24.91
CA GLY A 282 -12.56 -12.88 -24.87
C GLY A 282 -13.31 -13.40 -23.65
N GLY A 283 -14.20 -12.57 -23.10
CA GLY A 283 -15.16 -13.02 -22.10
C GLY A 283 -16.15 -14.00 -22.68
N ASP A 284 -16.51 -15.03 -21.93
CA ASP A 284 -17.49 -16.06 -22.28
C ASP A 284 -18.44 -16.25 -21.10
N LEU A 285 -19.70 -16.57 -21.39
CA LEU A 285 -20.68 -16.93 -20.36
C LEU A 285 -20.33 -18.26 -19.67
N ASP A 286 -19.59 -19.13 -20.35
CA ASP A 286 -18.91 -20.26 -19.71
C ASP A 286 -17.60 -19.75 -19.07
N ILE A 287 -17.59 -19.60 -17.73
CA ILE A 287 -16.48 -19.02 -16.97
C ILE A 287 -15.17 -19.77 -17.16
N VAL A 288 -15.23 -21.06 -17.50
CA VAL A 288 -14.03 -21.88 -17.74
C VAL A 288 -13.33 -21.44 -19.04
N LYS A 289 -14.11 -21.07 -20.05
CA LYS A 289 -13.60 -20.58 -21.34
C LYS A 289 -13.28 -19.09 -21.32
N SER A 290 -13.88 -18.35 -20.39
CA SER A 290 -13.72 -16.92 -20.31
C SER A 290 -12.27 -16.52 -19.99
N LYS A 291 -11.71 -15.63 -20.81
CA LYS A 291 -10.42 -15.00 -20.54
C LYS A 291 -10.55 -13.84 -19.53
N VAL A 292 -11.71 -13.22 -19.43
CA VAL A 292 -11.99 -12.21 -18.41
C VAL A 292 -12.37 -12.92 -17.12
N LYS A 293 -11.60 -12.71 -16.07
CA LYS A 293 -11.76 -13.39 -14.78
C LYS A 293 -12.62 -12.62 -13.78
N ALA A 294 -12.68 -11.29 -13.90
CA ALA A 294 -13.53 -10.47 -13.07
C ALA A 294 -13.92 -9.14 -13.72
N ILE A 295 -15.07 -8.64 -13.31
CA ILE A 295 -15.51 -7.26 -13.49
C ILE A 295 -15.62 -6.65 -12.09
N VAL A 296 -14.65 -5.82 -11.72
CA VAL A 296 -14.56 -5.19 -10.41
C VAL A 296 -15.27 -3.83 -10.46
N VAL A 297 -16.28 -3.64 -9.65
CA VAL A 297 -17.06 -2.39 -9.61
C VAL A 297 -16.97 -1.81 -8.20
N ASP A 298 -16.64 -0.52 -8.06
CA ASP A 298 -16.80 0.18 -6.77
C ASP A 298 -18.29 0.25 -6.42
N ALA A 299 -18.73 -0.60 -5.52
CA ALA A 299 -20.13 -0.74 -5.13
C ALA A 299 -20.55 0.20 -3.99
N ASN A 300 -19.76 1.22 -3.65
CA ASN A 300 -20.18 2.23 -2.70
C ASN A 300 -21.30 3.09 -3.32
N ALA A 301 -22.43 3.19 -2.63
CA ALA A 301 -23.58 4.03 -2.98
C ALA A 301 -24.03 3.89 -4.45
N ILE A 302 -23.52 4.72 -5.35
CA ILE A 302 -23.94 4.82 -6.76
C ILE A 302 -23.58 3.56 -7.55
N GLY A 303 -22.45 2.96 -7.29
CA GLY A 303 -21.99 1.76 -8.01
C GLY A 303 -22.88 0.54 -7.83
N GLN A 304 -23.70 0.48 -6.77
CA GLN A 304 -24.70 -0.59 -6.61
C GLN A 304 -25.71 -0.60 -7.75
N GLY A 305 -26.11 0.57 -8.27
CA GLY A 305 -27.00 0.66 -9.41
C GLY A 305 -26.41 0.00 -10.66
N LEU A 306 -25.15 0.27 -10.97
CA LEU A 306 -24.46 -0.34 -12.09
C LEU A 306 -24.29 -1.87 -11.91
N VAL A 307 -23.96 -2.34 -10.69
CA VAL A 307 -23.90 -3.79 -10.39
C VAL A 307 -25.25 -4.45 -10.68
N GLN A 308 -26.36 -3.82 -10.27
CA GLN A 308 -27.70 -4.35 -10.54
C GLN A 308 -28.05 -4.38 -12.03
N GLU A 309 -27.61 -3.38 -12.80
CA GLU A 309 -27.77 -3.37 -14.27
C GLU A 309 -26.94 -4.47 -14.94
N LEU A 310 -25.72 -4.74 -14.49
CA LEU A 310 -24.92 -5.84 -15.01
C LEU A 310 -25.57 -7.23 -14.79
N MET A 311 -26.47 -7.34 -13.81
CA MET A 311 -27.24 -8.57 -13.53
C MET A 311 -28.47 -8.75 -14.44
N GLU A 312 -28.80 -7.78 -15.28
CA GLU A 312 -29.87 -7.83 -16.27
C GLU A 312 -29.35 -8.27 -17.64
N ASN A 313 -30.24 -8.72 -18.54
CA ASN A 313 -29.90 -8.91 -19.94
C ASN A 313 -29.96 -7.56 -20.67
N HIS A 314 -29.03 -7.31 -21.56
CA HIS A 314 -29.03 -6.14 -22.41
C HIS A 314 -28.97 -6.54 -23.88
N TYR A 315 -29.58 -5.73 -24.73
CA TYR A 315 -29.55 -5.92 -26.17
C TYR A 315 -28.73 -4.79 -26.82
N ASP A 316 -27.67 -5.18 -27.51
CA ASP A 316 -26.86 -4.24 -28.28
C ASP A 316 -27.47 -4.08 -29.69
N THR A 317 -28.01 -2.91 -29.94
CA THR A 317 -28.63 -2.59 -31.23
C THR A 317 -27.62 -2.44 -32.37
N GLU A 318 -26.36 -2.10 -32.06
CA GLU A 318 -25.31 -1.93 -33.07
C GLU A 318 -24.84 -3.29 -33.63
N THR A 319 -24.66 -4.27 -32.76
CA THR A 319 -24.20 -5.61 -33.15
C THR A 319 -25.35 -6.61 -33.30
N ASN A 320 -26.57 -6.20 -32.96
CA ASN A 320 -27.76 -7.04 -32.99
C ASN A 320 -27.62 -8.31 -32.12
N THR A 321 -27.00 -8.18 -30.94
CA THR A 321 -26.68 -9.30 -30.05
C THR A 321 -27.25 -9.10 -28.65
N ASN A 322 -27.61 -10.22 -28.00
CA ASN A 322 -27.97 -10.24 -26.59
C ASN A 322 -26.69 -10.40 -25.74
N LEU A 323 -26.49 -9.44 -24.84
CA LEU A 323 -25.33 -9.37 -23.96
C LEU A 323 -25.64 -10.00 -22.60
N GLY A 324 -26.15 -11.13 -22.44
CA GLY A 324 -26.43 -11.88 -21.21
C GLY A 324 -26.35 -11.15 -19.86
N SER A 325 -26.83 -11.76 -18.81
CA SER A 325 -26.69 -11.26 -17.45
C SER A 325 -25.47 -11.87 -16.75
N PHE A 326 -24.91 -11.16 -15.78
CA PHE A 326 -23.77 -11.61 -14.94
C PHE A 326 -24.22 -11.78 -13.49
N ASP A 327 -23.47 -12.51 -12.67
CA ASP A 327 -23.75 -12.75 -11.27
C ASP A 327 -22.55 -12.33 -10.39
N LEU A 328 -22.81 -12.15 -9.11
CA LEU A 328 -21.82 -11.80 -8.10
C LEU A 328 -20.89 -12.99 -7.82
N MET A 329 -19.59 -12.71 -7.68
CA MET A 329 -18.57 -13.72 -7.31
C MET A 329 -18.68 -14.13 -5.86
N PHE A 330 -19.06 -13.21 -4.98
CA PHE A 330 -19.06 -13.37 -3.53
C PHE A 330 -20.41 -13.00 -2.93
N GLU A 331 -20.63 -13.41 -1.68
CA GLU A 331 -21.80 -12.96 -0.90
C GLU A 331 -21.76 -11.44 -0.73
N SER A 332 -22.90 -10.80 -0.99
CA SER A 332 -23.04 -9.35 -0.99
C SER A 332 -24.32 -8.92 -0.27
N LYS A 333 -24.36 -7.61 0.04
CA LYS A 333 -25.60 -6.97 0.54
C LYS A 333 -26.63 -6.74 -0.58
N ILE A 334 -26.24 -6.90 -1.83
CA ILE A 334 -27.13 -6.78 -2.98
C ILE A 334 -28.03 -8.01 -3.04
N THR A 335 -29.33 -7.81 -2.83
CA THR A 335 -30.31 -8.89 -2.79
C THR A 335 -30.89 -9.24 -4.17
N LYS A 336 -30.67 -8.40 -5.18
CA LYS A 336 -31.09 -8.65 -6.56
C LYS A 336 -30.40 -9.92 -7.08
N LYS A 337 -31.13 -10.74 -7.79
CA LYS A 337 -30.62 -11.93 -8.47
C LYS A 337 -30.44 -11.65 -9.96
N PRO A 338 -29.48 -12.33 -10.61
CA PRO A 338 -29.32 -12.19 -12.05
C PRO A 338 -30.56 -12.67 -12.77
N GLU A 339 -30.87 -12.05 -13.91
CA GLU A 339 -32.04 -12.39 -14.72
C GLU A 339 -31.99 -13.84 -15.22
N ASN A 340 -30.80 -14.34 -15.58
CA ASN A 340 -30.59 -15.72 -15.93
C ASN A 340 -30.02 -16.52 -14.76
N LYS A 341 -30.58 -17.68 -14.45
CA LYS A 341 -30.12 -18.56 -13.35
C LYS A 341 -28.69 -19.06 -13.53
N ASN A 342 -28.23 -19.18 -14.78
CA ASN A 342 -26.88 -19.68 -15.12
C ASN A 342 -25.90 -18.55 -15.48
N SER A 343 -26.15 -17.35 -15.01
CA SER A 343 -25.24 -16.21 -15.23
C SER A 343 -23.85 -16.49 -14.64
N PRO A 344 -22.77 -16.14 -15.34
CA PRO A 344 -21.42 -16.33 -14.83
C PRO A 344 -21.18 -15.46 -13.60
N LYS A 345 -20.60 -16.05 -12.54
CA LYS A 345 -20.19 -15.35 -11.33
C LYS A 345 -18.89 -14.61 -11.59
N ILE A 346 -18.99 -13.38 -12.06
CA ILE A 346 -17.85 -12.61 -12.54
C ILE A 346 -17.80 -11.18 -11.97
N ILE A 347 -18.89 -10.71 -11.35
CA ILE A 347 -18.93 -9.37 -10.76
C ILE A 347 -18.36 -9.42 -9.36
N TRP A 348 -17.34 -8.60 -9.09
CA TRP A 348 -16.90 -8.28 -7.74
C TRP A 348 -17.37 -6.88 -7.36
N ASP A 349 -18.33 -6.81 -6.48
CA ASP A 349 -18.83 -5.59 -5.85
C ASP A 349 -17.87 -5.14 -4.75
N LEU A 350 -16.82 -4.45 -5.14
CA LEU A 350 -15.76 -4.02 -4.23
C LEU A 350 -16.27 -2.90 -3.31
N MET A 351 -16.32 -3.18 -2.01
CA MET A 351 -16.56 -2.16 -0.98
C MET A 351 -15.24 -1.46 -0.63
N VAL A 352 -14.92 -0.41 -1.36
CA VAL A 352 -13.65 0.34 -1.22
C VAL A 352 -13.50 0.95 0.17
N GLN A 353 -14.62 1.41 0.76
CA GLN A 353 -14.65 1.94 2.11
C GLN A 353 -14.30 0.82 3.13
N GLY A 354 -13.14 0.80 3.67
CA GLY A 354 -12.62 -0.23 4.58
C GLY A 354 -11.43 -1.01 4.01
N LYS A 355 -11.26 -1.00 2.67
CA LYS A 355 -10.09 -1.59 2.00
C LYS A 355 -9.18 -0.54 1.35
N GLN A 356 -9.49 0.75 1.54
CA GLN A 356 -8.80 1.85 0.88
C GLN A 356 -7.29 1.85 1.12
N ASN A 357 -6.86 1.56 2.34
CA ASN A 357 -5.44 1.47 2.66
C ASN A 357 -4.74 0.38 1.86
N ASP A 358 -5.30 -0.82 1.81
CA ASP A 358 -4.71 -1.97 1.13
C ASP A 358 -4.64 -1.77 -0.38
N ILE A 359 -5.71 -1.18 -0.95
CA ILE A 359 -5.76 -0.82 -2.37
C ILE A 359 -4.64 0.18 -2.72
N ILE A 360 -4.46 1.23 -1.91
CA ILE A 360 -3.45 2.27 -2.13
C ILE A 360 -2.05 1.67 -2.01
N VAL A 361 -1.80 0.89 -0.96
CA VAL A 361 -0.48 0.29 -0.73
C VAL A 361 -0.15 -0.72 -1.82
N ASN A 362 -1.10 -1.56 -2.22
CA ASN A 362 -0.90 -2.48 -3.33
C ASN A 362 -0.56 -1.73 -4.63
N PHE A 363 -1.30 -0.66 -4.95
CA PHE A 363 -1.04 0.19 -6.11
C PHE A 363 0.41 0.72 -6.10
N ILE A 364 0.84 1.29 -4.99
CA ILE A 364 2.20 1.83 -4.82
C ILE A 364 3.26 0.73 -5.01
N ASN A 365 3.04 -0.43 -4.41
CA ASN A 365 3.97 -1.57 -4.49
C ASN A 365 4.09 -2.11 -5.91
N MET A 366 2.98 -2.26 -6.61
CA MET A 366 2.96 -2.77 -7.99
C MET A 366 3.70 -1.83 -8.96
N PHE A 367 3.52 -0.51 -8.83
CA PHE A 367 4.25 0.46 -9.66
C PHE A 367 5.74 0.53 -9.28
N ASN A 368 6.07 0.61 -8.00
CA ASN A 368 7.46 0.68 -7.53
C ASN A 368 8.24 -0.59 -7.85
N GLY A 369 7.61 -1.76 -7.79
CA GLY A 369 8.17 -3.03 -8.19
C GLY A 369 8.31 -3.23 -9.70
N GLY A 370 7.77 -2.30 -10.52
CA GLY A 370 7.83 -2.38 -11.97
C GLY A 370 6.95 -3.47 -12.56
N TYR A 371 5.89 -3.86 -11.84
CA TYR A 371 4.93 -4.87 -12.31
C TYR A 371 3.89 -4.31 -13.27
N VAL A 372 3.72 -2.98 -13.34
CA VAL A 372 2.69 -2.35 -14.17
C VAL A 372 3.28 -1.82 -15.47
N LEU A 373 2.62 -2.14 -16.60
CA LEU A 373 2.95 -1.60 -17.92
C LEU A 373 1.72 -0.91 -18.51
N MET A 374 1.94 0.18 -19.26
CA MET A 374 0.89 1.00 -19.89
C MET A 374 1.29 1.43 -21.29
N ALA A 375 0.32 1.94 -22.07
CA ALA A 375 0.57 2.46 -23.41
C ALA A 375 1.73 3.46 -23.42
N ALA A 376 2.63 3.29 -24.35
CA ALA A 376 3.69 4.23 -24.66
C ALA A 376 3.12 5.60 -25.10
N THR A 377 3.95 6.59 -25.32
CA THR A 377 3.50 7.86 -25.90
C THR A 377 3.02 7.65 -27.35
N TYR A 378 2.08 8.47 -27.78
CA TYR A 378 1.55 8.38 -29.14
C TYR A 378 2.66 8.38 -30.19
N GLU A 379 3.64 9.29 -30.06
CA GLU A 379 4.77 9.36 -30.98
C GLU A 379 5.65 8.09 -30.96
N ALA A 380 5.82 7.47 -29.80
CA ALA A 380 6.56 6.22 -29.70
C ALA A 380 5.81 5.07 -30.38
N ILE A 381 4.48 5.01 -30.25
CA ILE A 381 3.65 4.00 -30.90
C ILE A 381 3.66 4.20 -32.43
N LYS A 382 3.48 5.44 -32.91
CA LYS A 382 3.58 5.77 -34.35
C LYS A 382 4.89 5.33 -34.96
N LYS A 383 5.99 5.70 -34.30
CA LYS A 383 7.34 5.31 -34.75
C LYS A 383 7.47 3.78 -34.83
N ASP A 384 7.03 3.05 -33.80
CA ASP A 384 7.10 1.59 -33.76
C ASP A 384 6.32 0.94 -34.91
N VAL A 385 5.12 1.44 -35.22
CA VAL A 385 4.30 0.96 -36.32
C VAL A 385 5.02 1.14 -37.67
N VAL A 386 5.54 2.34 -37.92
CA VAL A 386 6.26 2.67 -39.15
C VAL A 386 7.53 1.82 -39.28
N ASP A 387 8.32 1.72 -38.20
CA ASP A 387 9.55 0.92 -38.18
C ASP A 387 9.26 -0.58 -38.47
N ASN A 388 8.18 -1.14 -37.89
CA ASN A 388 7.78 -2.53 -38.11
C ASN A 388 7.29 -2.78 -39.55
N LEU A 389 6.54 -1.83 -40.12
CA LEU A 389 6.13 -1.91 -41.53
C LEU A 389 7.33 -1.82 -42.48
N ASN A 390 8.28 -0.94 -42.19
CA ASN A 390 9.50 -0.79 -43.00
C ASN A 390 10.40 -2.04 -42.96
N LYS A 391 10.38 -2.79 -41.86
CA LYS A 391 11.07 -4.08 -41.74
C LYS A 391 10.42 -5.21 -42.55
N SER A 392 9.08 -5.16 -42.64
CA SER A 392 8.28 -6.26 -43.27
C SER A 392 7.91 -5.98 -44.72
N SER A 393 8.08 -4.76 -45.19
CA SER A 393 7.69 -4.30 -46.54
C SER A 393 8.88 -3.84 -47.33
N LYS A 394 8.84 -4.00 -48.68
CA LYS A 394 9.79 -3.38 -49.62
C LYS A 394 9.57 -1.88 -49.77
N LYS A 395 8.40 -1.38 -49.40
CA LYS A 395 8.07 0.06 -49.44
C LYS A 395 8.53 0.69 -48.15
N GLN A 396 9.20 1.85 -48.26
CA GLN A 396 9.59 2.65 -47.10
C GLN A 396 8.51 3.68 -46.83
N TYR A 397 8.12 3.81 -45.57
CA TYR A 397 7.14 4.77 -45.08
C TYR A 397 7.83 5.76 -44.13
N GLU A 398 7.40 7.01 -44.18
CA GLU A 398 7.76 8.03 -43.22
C GLU A 398 6.71 8.11 -42.08
N ILE A 399 7.08 8.72 -40.95
CA ILE A 399 6.14 8.93 -39.83
C ILE A 399 4.95 9.80 -40.28
N SER A 400 5.14 10.71 -41.23
CA SER A 400 4.11 11.55 -41.88
C SER A 400 3.06 10.73 -42.62
N ASP A 401 3.38 9.52 -43.05
CA ASP A 401 2.45 8.64 -43.76
C ASP A 401 1.55 7.85 -42.82
N PHE A 402 1.76 7.90 -41.51
CA PHE A 402 1.07 7.10 -40.51
C PHE A 402 -0.47 7.12 -40.67
N TYR A 403 -1.03 8.28 -40.92
CA TYR A 403 -2.50 8.44 -41.11
C TYR A 403 -3.03 7.85 -42.43
N LYS A 404 -2.15 7.54 -43.38
CA LYS A 404 -2.49 6.92 -44.68
C LYS A 404 -2.34 5.40 -44.63
N LEU A 405 -1.80 4.86 -43.51
CA LEU A 405 -1.61 3.43 -43.36
C LEU A 405 -2.94 2.72 -43.15
N ASN A 406 -3.14 1.61 -43.86
CA ASN A 406 -4.30 0.75 -43.64
C ASN A 406 -4.03 -0.17 -42.43
N LEU A 407 -4.27 0.37 -41.24
CA LEU A 407 -4.10 -0.37 -39.98
C LEU A 407 -5.43 -1.01 -39.57
N PRO A 408 -5.40 -2.20 -38.90
CA PRO A 408 -6.58 -2.83 -38.34
C PRO A 408 -7.32 -1.96 -37.32
N VAL A 409 -6.59 -1.06 -36.66
CA VAL A 409 -7.14 -0.09 -35.69
C VAL A 409 -6.83 1.33 -36.18
N SER A 410 -7.83 2.20 -36.10
CA SER A 410 -7.68 3.57 -36.58
C SER A 410 -6.59 4.36 -35.82
N PRO A 411 -5.89 5.28 -36.48
CA PRO A 411 -4.96 6.19 -35.81
C PRO A 411 -5.59 6.92 -34.61
N ASP A 412 -6.84 7.31 -34.70
CA ASP A 412 -7.58 8.01 -33.64
C ASP A 412 -7.75 7.13 -32.38
N SER A 413 -8.01 5.83 -32.57
CA SER A 413 -8.11 4.89 -31.44
C SER A 413 -6.76 4.67 -30.76
N ILE A 414 -5.67 4.70 -31.51
CA ILE A 414 -4.30 4.59 -30.98
C ILE A 414 -3.98 5.86 -30.16
N GLU A 415 -4.28 7.03 -30.72
CA GLU A 415 -4.11 8.32 -30.05
C GLU A 415 -4.94 8.41 -28.78
N TYR A 416 -6.20 7.96 -28.83
CA TYR A 416 -7.08 7.93 -27.69
C TYR A 416 -6.47 7.15 -26.52
N GLN A 417 -5.97 5.94 -26.73
CA GLN A 417 -5.36 5.14 -25.67
C GLN A 417 -4.11 5.79 -25.09
N ALA A 418 -3.23 6.34 -25.92
CA ALA A 418 -2.04 7.05 -25.45
C ALA A 418 -2.39 8.29 -24.62
N ASN A 419 -3.47 9.02 -25.02
CA ASN A 419 -3.99 10.17 -24.29
C ASN A 419 -4.67 9.80 -22.98
N GLN A 420 -5.37 8.67 -22.91
CA GLN A 420 -5.93 8.16 -21.65
C GLN A 420 -4.85 7.90 -20.59
N VAL A 421 -3.71 7.30 -21.00
CA VAL A 421 -2.57 7.11 -20.09
C VAL A 421 -1.95 8.44 -19.69
N SER A 422 -1.87 9.42 -20.61
CA SER A 422 -1.40 10.78 -20.27
C SER A 422 -2.34 11.47 -19.27
N GLY A 423 -3.66 11.29 -19.44
CA GLY A 423 -4.67 11.74 -18.49
C GLY A 423 -4.51 11.11 -17.11
N PHE A 424 -4.26 9.79 -17.05
CA PHE A 424 -3.94 9.10 -15.80
C PHE A 424 -2.71 9.67 -15.10
N ILE A 425 -1.63 9.95 -15.85
CA ILE A 425 -0.42 10.56 -15.27
C ILE A 425 -0.71 11.96 -14.70
N ASN A 426 -1.58 12.73 -15.35
CA ASN A 426 -2.04 14.02 -14.83
C ASN A 426 -2.87 13.87 -13.55
N GLU A 427 -3.73 12.85 -13.45
CA GLU A 427 -4.43 12.51 -12.21
C GLU A 427 -3.41 12.19 -11.10
N MET A 428 -2.43 11.34 -11.39
CA MET A 428 -1.37 10.98 -10.43
C MET A 428 -0.57 12.18 -9.94
N ALA A 429 -0.26 13.13 -10.79
CA ALA A 429 0.43 14.38 -10.41
C ALA A 429 -0.41 15.25 -9.47
N ASN A 430 -1.74 15.09 -9.48
CA ASN A 430 -2.67 15.79 -8.60
C ASN A 430 -2.99 15.04 -7.29
N LEU A 431 -2.45 13.84 -7.11
CA LEU A 431 -2.73 13.01 -5.95
C LEU A 431 -1.53 13.00 -5.00
N LYS A 432 -1.82 13.08 -3.70
CA LYS A 432 -0.83 12.88 -2.65
C LYS A 432 -1.31 11.90 -1.59
N THR A 433 -0.38 11.17 -1.03
CA THR A 433 -0.62 10.35 0.15
C THR A 433 -0.63 11.22 1.40
N VAL A 434 -1.57 10.94 2.28
CA VAL A 434 -1.66 11.54 3.60
C VAL A 434 -1.84 10.40 4.59
N VAL A 435 -1.02 10.40 5.62
CA VAL A 435 -1.17 9.45 6.72
C VAL A 435 -2.34 9.89 7.60
N SER A 436 -3.13 8.96 8.11
CA SER A 436 -4.19 9.27 9.08
C SER A 436 -3.58 9.81 10.38
N GLU A 437 -4.37 10.54 11.18
CA GLU A 437 -3.91 11.15 12.44
C GLU A 437 -3.36 10.12 13.44
N ASP A 438 -3.87 8.90 13.40
CA ASP A 438 -3.38 7.77 14.20
C ASP A 438 -2.18 7.03 13.57
N ASN A 439 -1.64 7.52 12.46
CA ASN A 439 -0.56 6.92 11.68
C ASN A 439 -0.79 5.45 11.23
N LYS A 440 -2.04 5.00 11.22
CA LYS A 440 -2.38 3.59 10.94
C LYS A 440 -2.80 3.32 9.50
N SER A 441 -3.17 4.34 8.74
CA SER A 441 -3.64 4.16 7.37
C SER A 441 -3.18 5.26 6.42
N LEU A 442 -3.01 4.91 5.15
CA LEU A 442 -2.79 5.85 4.06
C LEU A 442 -4.13 6.27 3.45
N LYS A 443 -4.25 7.54 3.18
CA LYS A 443 -5.35 8.14 2.40
C LYS A 443 -4.79 8.87 1.20
N VAL A 444 -5.56 8.92 0.13
CA VAL A 444 -5.24 9.73 -1.05
C VAL A 444 -6.05 11.00 -1.01
N LYS A 445 -5.38 12.14 -1.11
CA LYS A 445 -5.99 13.46 -1.26
C LYS A 445 -5.66 14.07 -2.62
N GLN A 446 -6.65 14.71 -3.23
CA GLN A 446 -6.45 15.54 -4.42
C GLN A 446 -5.87 16.89 -3.99
N ILE A 447 -4.84 17.35 -4.70
CA ILE A 447 -4.25 18.69 -4.51
C ILE A 447 -5.23 19.74 -5.04
N LYS A 448 -5.80 19.48 -6.21
CA LYS A 448 -6.85 20.30 -6.85
C LYS A 448 -8.10 19.46 -7.01
N LYS A 449 -9.24 19.93 -6.47
CA LYS A 449 -10.51 19.17 -6.47
C LYS A 449 -11.15 19.03 -7.86
N ASN A 450 -10.80 19.89 -8.82
CA ASN A 450 -11.34 19.89 -10.18
C ASN A 450 -10.64 18.92 -11.14
N ILE A 451 -9.64 18.17 -10.68
CA ILE A 451 -8.99 17.11 -11.45
C ILE A 451 -9.49 15.78 -10.89
N ASN A 452 -10.18 15.01 -11.72
CA ASN A 452 -10.73 13.70 -11.34
C ASN A 452 -9.62 12.70 -10.97
N LYS A 453 -10.00 11.61 -10.33
CA LYS A 453 -9.12 10.49 -9.97
C LYS A 453 -9.67 9.14 -10.46
N ASP A 454 -10.60 9.18 -11.41
CA ASP A 454 -11.41 8.01 -11.81
C ASP A 454 -10.54 6.92 -12.47
N LYS A 455 -9.53 7.32 -13.27
CA LYS A 455 -8.58 6.36 -13.87
C LYS A 455 -7.67 5.73 -12.81
N PHE A 456 -7.19 6.55 -11.86
CA PHE A 456 -6.42 6.03 -10.72
C PHE A 456 -7.21 4.98 -9.95
N SER A 457 -8.47 5.27 -9.61
CA SER A 457 -9.34 4.34 -8.89
C SER A 457 -9.52 3.04 -9.66
N ALA A 458 -9.95 3.11 -10.93
CA ALA A 458 -10.18 1.91 -11.74
C ALA A 458 -8.90 1.08 -11.94
N ILE A 459 -7.75 1.70 -12.21
CA ILE A 459 -6.46 0.98 -12.31
C ILE A 459 -6.12 0.33 -10.97
N SER A 460 -6.33 1.01 -9.85
CA SER A 460 -6.04 0.45 -8.53
C SER A 460 -6.88 -0.79 -8.23
N TYR A 461 -8.12 -0.85 -8.69
CA TYR A 461 -8.99 -2.01 -8.52
C TYR A 461 -8.55 -3.20 -9.38
N VAL A 462 -8.09 -2.96 -10.63
CA VAL A 462 -7.46 -4.01 -11.46
C VAL A 462 -6.28 -4.62 -10.72
N LEU A 463 -5.37 -3.78 -10.23
CA LEU A 463 -4.15 -4.24 -9.55
C LEU A 463 -4.46 -4.96 -8.24
N TYR A 464 -5.48 -4.52 -7.53
CA TYR A 464 -5.88 -5.13 -6.27
C TYR A 464 -6.49 -6.52 -6.47
N TYR A 465 -7.39 -6.69 -7.46
CA TYR A 465 -7.93 -8.00 -7.81
C TYR A 465 -6.82 -8.95 -8.28
N ALA A 466 -5.96 -8.48 -9.18
CA ALA A 466 -4.86 -9.29 -9.69
C ALA A 466 -3.98 -9.82 -8.54
N LYS A 467 -3.61 -8.96 -7.59
CA LYS A 467 -2.78 -9.37 -6.45
C LYS A 467 -3.49 -10.37 -5.53
N LEU A 468 -4.78 -10.18 -5.23
CA LEU A 468 -5.49 -11.01 -4.27
C LEU A 468 -5.89 -12.40 -4.82
N TYR A 469 -6.24 -12.47 -6.10
CA TYR A 469 -6.90 -13.67 -6.67
C TYR A 469 -6.17 -14.30 -7.83
N MET A 470 -5.16 -13.64 -8.39
CA MET A 470 -4.44 -14.13 -9.55
C MET A 470 -2.94 -14.35 -9.30
N ASP A 471 -2.42 -13.88 -8.16
CA ASP A 471 -1.02 -14.07 -7.75
C ASP A 471 -0.94 -15.23 -6.76
N GLU A 472 -0.31 -16.34 -7.15
CA GLU A 472 -0.09 -17.44 -6.21
C GLU A 472 0.99 -17.05 -5.20
N GLU A 473 0.66 -17.10 -3.91
CA GLU A 473 1.64 -16.93 -2.86
C GLU A 473 2.68 -18.04 -2.90
N GLU A 474 3.95 -17.70 -2.64
CA GLU A 474 4.96 -18.72 -2.34
C GLU A 474 4.46 -19.57 -1.17
N LYS A 475 4.34 -20.88 -1.37
CA LYS A 475 4.32 -21.79 -0.22
C LYS A 475 5.58 -21.46 0.55
N GLU A 476 5.43 -21.01 1.79
CA GLU A 476 6.57 -20.73 2.66
C GLU A 476 7.47 -21.97 2.62
N GLU A 477 8.70 -21.81 2.12
CA GLU A 477 9.74 -22.74 2.43
C GLU A 477 9.81 -22.79 3.96
N GLU A 478 9.63 -23.95 4.54
CA GLU A 478 9.86 -24.16 5.96
C GLU A 478 11.34 -23.84 6.20
N TYR A 479 11.59 -22.58 6.57
CA TYR A 479 12.95 -22.16 6.90
C TYR A 479 13.40 -23.02 8.08
N ALA A 480 14.35 -23.90 7.82
CA ALA A 480 15.05 -24.61 8.87
C ALA A 480 15.58 -23.57 9.86
N VAL A 481 15.64 -23.91 11.13
CA VAL A 481 16.11 -23.00 12.21
C VAL A 481 17.51 -22.45 11.89
N GLU A 482 18.24 -23.12 11.01
CA GLU A 482 19.57 -22.77 10.50
C GLU A 482 19.60 -21.57 9.53
N ASP A 483 18.47 -21.24 8.86
CA ASP A 483 18.36 -20.12 7.92
C ASP A 483 18.12 -18.76 8.58
N VAL A 484 18.03 -18.73 9.90
CA VAL A 484 18.07 -17.48 10.66
C VAL A 484 19.50 -16.96 10.64
N VAL A 485 19.81 -16.15 9.61
CA VAL A 485 21.08 -15.45 9.49
C VAL A 485 21.43 -14.83 10.82
N SER A 486 22.47 -15.37 11.47
CA SER A 486 23.16 -14.67 12.51
C SER A 486 23.68 -13.38 11.89
N ILE A 487 23.08 -12.25 12.23
CA ILE A 487 23.72 -10.96 11.98
C ILE A 487 24.98 -11.02 12.84
N GLY A 488 26.09 -11.30 12.19
CA GLY A 488 27.38 -11.46 12.83
C GLY A 488 27.76 -10.16 13.50
N PHE A 489 27.64 -10.10 14.81
CA PHE A 489 28.51 -9.26 15.60
C PHE A 489 29.90 -9.84 15.43
N GLY A 490 30.75 -9.18 14.67
CA GLY A 490 32.13 -9.53 14.54
C GLY A 490 32.79 -9.68 15.92
N GLY A 491 33.22 -10.87 16.21
CA GLY A 491 34.18 -11.20 17.24
C GLY A 491 33.76 -10.93 18.69
N TYR A 492 33.05 -11.87 19.28
CA TYR A 492 33.31 -12.35 20.65
C TYR A 492 32.56 -13.68 20.78
N LYS A 493 33.33 -14.79 20.61
CA LYS A 493 32.96 -16.08 21.18
C LYS A 493 33.07 -15.93 22.69
N GLN A 494 31.98 -15.89 23.39
CA GLN A 494 31.88 -16.32 24.76
C GLN A 494 30.70 -17.29 24.87
N ASP A 495 31.06 -18.52 25.19
CA ASP A 495 30.17 -19.58 25.60
C ASP A 495 29.29 -19.08 26.74
N LEU A 496 28.01 -18.93 26.50
CA LEU A 496 27.00 -18.78 27.54
C LEU A 496 26.25 -20.11 27.66
N CYS A 497 26.85 -21.02 28.42
CA CYS A 497 26.09 -22.01 29.17
C CYS A 497 25.43 -21.31 30.36
N TYR A 498 24.10 -21.32 30.36
CA TYR A 498 23.11 -21.57 31.41
C TYR A 498 21.74 -21.11 30.91
#